data_4237fc2b520f84eda4bf4276a398bb3c
#
_entry.id   4237fc2b520f84eda4bf4276a398bb3c
#
_cell.length_a   1.000
_cell.length_b   1.000
_cell.length_c   1.000
_cell.angle_alpha   90.00
_cell.angle_beta   90.00
_cell.angle_gamma   90.00
#
_symmetry.space_group_name_H-M   'P 1'
#
loop_
_entity.id
_entity.type
_entity.pdbx_description
1 polymer ?
#
loop_
_entity_poly.entity_id
_entity_poly.type
_entity_poly.pdbx_seq_one_letter_code
_entity_poly.pdbx_strand_id
1 'polypeptide(L)'
;MKKIIIADDLKSMALREESFLHRGDMRVVGAASNEEALELHKGVHADLIIVTADAQGLGVNSFCKTIRSREELREVSVIVVNISGQADAAGLSGCKANAVINPPVSIPRLLEKAHQLLHISKREAYRAPVSVRIQGEVRERPFLCHSENLSSSGMLFETDRKLSGGDAIFCSFLLPDTTRVHADAEIVRVVERPSEFDTRQYGARFLSIEDSCRSAIETYIAGRFQQS
;
A
#
# COMPACT_ATOMS: atom_id res chain seq x y z
N MET A 1 -7.17 -7.12 1.93
CA MET A 1 -7.00 -5.69 1.57
C MET A 1 -7.09 -4.89 2.85
N LYS A 2 -6.06 -4.11 3.18
CA LYS A 2 -6.04 -3.25 4.35
C LYS A 2 -6.70 -1.91 4.05
N LYS A 3 -7.51 -1.40 4.98
CA LYS A 3 -8.27 -0.16 4.83
C LYS A 3 -7.72 0.89 5.80
N ILE A 4 -7.36 2.05 5.27
CA ILE A 4 -6.74 3.14 6.02
C ILE A 4 -7.60 4.39 5.85
N ILE A 5 -7.97 5.03 6.96
CA ILE A 5 -8.55 6.36 6.97
C ILE A 5 -7.47 7.33 7.44
N ILE A 6 -7.27 8.43 6.73
CA ILE A 6 -6.22 9.41 7.03
C ILE A 6 -6.78 10.83 6.87
N ALA A 7 -6.44 11.72 7.79
CA ALA A 7 -6.78 13.13 7.68
C ALA A 7 -6.26 13.72 6.36
N ASP A 8 -7.08 14.49 5.63
CA ASP A 8 -6.78 14.97 4.27
C ASP A 8 -5.48 15.76 4.17
N ASP A 9 -5.17 16.57 5.17
CA ASP A 9 -3.92 17.32 5.25
C ASP A 9 -2.68 16.39 5.23
N LEU A 10 -2.76 15.28 5.97
CA LEU A 10 -1.70 14.29 6.04
C LEU A 10 -1.70 13.37 4.83
N LYS A 11 -2.88 13.07 4.25
CA LYS A 11 -3.02 12.22 3.07
C LYS A 11 -2.25 12.77 1.88
N SER A 12 -2.42 14.05 1.59
CA SER A 12 -1.74 14.71 0.47
C SER A 12 -0.22 14.67 0.61
N MET A 13 0.31 14.76 1.83
CA MET A 13 1.74 14.66 2.11
C MET A 13 2.21 13.20 2.06
N ALA A 14 1.46 12.28 2.65
CA ALA A 14 1.83 10.86 2.72
C ALA A 14 1.81 10.16 1.36
N LEU A 15 0.91 10.58 0.45
CA LEU A 15 0.84 10.02 -0.91
C LEU A 15 1.92 10.57 -1.85
N ARG A 16 2.64 11.64 -1.49
CA ARG A 16 3.82 12.11 -2.24
C ARG A 16 5.07 11.28 -1.94
N GLU A 17 5.09 10.63 -0.79
CA GLU A 17 6.20 9.75 -0.41
C GLU A 17 6.04 8.38 -1.05
N GLU A 18 7.14 7.81 -1.51
CA GLU A 18 7.19 6.43 -1.95
C GLU A 18 6.96 5.49 -0.76
N SER A 19 5.78 4.89 -0.67
CA SER A 19 5.38 4.15 0.53
C SER A 19 4.46 2.96 0.25
N PHE A 20 4.20 2.19 1.30
CA PHE A 20 3.27 1.06 1.26
C PHE A 20 1.82 1.48 0.95
N LEU A 21 1.47 2.76 1.07
CA LEU A 21 0.13 3.27 0.77
C LEU A 21 -0.27 3.09 -0.71
N HIS A 22 0.72 3.03 -1.60
CA HIS A 22 0.52 2.80 -3.05
C HIS A 22 0.35 1.32 -3.43
N ARG A 23 0.36 0.42 -2.44
CA ARG A 23 0.21 -1.00 -2.73
C ARG A 23 -1.24 -1.32 -3.11
N GLY A 24 -1.44 -2.17 -4.12
CA GLY A 24 -2.78 -2.58 -4.58
C GLY A 24 -3.61 -3.34 -3.53
N ASP A 25 -3.00 -3.78 -2.43
CA ASP A 25 -3.67 -4.39 -1.28
C ASP A 25 -4.04 -3.37 -0.18
N MET A 26 -3.85 -2.07 -0.44
CA MET A 26 -4.22 -0.95 0.45
C MET A 26 -5.36 -0.14 -0.16
N ARG A 27 -6.30 0.27 0.69
CA ARG A 27 -7.36 1.23 0.36
C ARG A 27 -7.23 2.42 1.30
N VAL A 28 -6.84 3.56 0.75
CA VAL A 28 -6.64 4.80 1.52
C VAL A 28 -7.81 5.76 1.25
N VAL A 29 -8.51 6.15 2.29
CA VAL A 29 -9.64 7.09 2.25
C VAL A 29 -9.27 8.32 3.06
N GLY A 30 -9.49 9.52 2.52
CA GLY A 30 -9.31 10.78 3.23
C GLY A 30 -10.49 11.08 4.14
N ALA A 31 -10.25 11.86 5.18
CA ALA A 31 -11.28 12.44 6.04
C ALA A 31 -10.94 13.89 6.35
N ALA A 32 -11.89 14.80 6.15
CA ALA A 32 -11.69 16.22 6.38
C ALA A 32 -11.78 16.59 7.87
N SER A 33 -12.35 15.72 8.70
CA SER A 33 -12.47 15.92 10.14
C SER A 33 -12.46 14.60 10.93
N ASN A 34 -12.34 14.70 12.26
CA ASN A 34 -12.43 13.54 13.15
C ASN A 34 -13.84 12.93 13.15
N GLU A 35 -14.89 13.74 12.98
CA GLU A 35 -16.27 13.27 12.82
C GLU A 35 -16.42 12.43 11.57
N GLU A 36 -15.91 12.91 10.44
CA GLU A 36 -15.96 12.19 9.18
C GLU A 36 -15.16 10.89 9.26
N ALA A 37 -13.96 10.93 9.87
CA ALA A 37 -13.17 9.72 10.09
C ALA A 37 -13.94 8.67 10.91
N LEU A 38 -14.71 9.09 11.92
CA LEU A 38 -15.54 8.20 12.71
C LEU A 38 -16.71 7.61 11.89
N GLU A 39 -17.40 8.44 11.11
CA GLU A 39 -18.51 7.97 10.25
C GLU A 39 -18.01 7.02 9.16
N LEU A 40 -16.89 7.35 8.52
CA LEU A 40 -16.26 6.45 7.55
C LEU A 40 -15.88 5.09 8.19
N HIS A 41 -15.32 5.13 9.42
CA HIS A 41 -14.93 3.89 10.11
C HIS A 41 -16.13 3.00 10.43
N LYS A 42 -17.28 3.56 10.79
CA LYS A 42 -18.52 2.79 10.99
C LYS A 42 -18.95 2.01 9.74
N GLY A 43 -18.73 2.61 8.55
CA GLY A 43 -19.11 1.99 7.28
C GLY A 43 -18.06 1.03 6.72
N VAL A 44 -16.77 1.37 6.82
CA VAL A 44 -15.72 0.61 6.14
C VAL A 44 -14.95 -0.35 7.05
N HIS A 45 -15.04 -0.20 8.36
CA HIS A 45 -14.24 -0.96 9.35
C HIS A 45 -12.75 -0.92 8.99
N ALA A 46 -12.13 0.26 9.15
CA ALA A 46 -10.73 0.47 8.85
C ALA A 46 -9.80 -0.34 9.76
N ASP A 47 -8.65 -0.76 9.24
CA ASP A 47 -7.56 -1.39 10.01
C ASP A 47 -6.70 -0.34 10.72
N LEU A 48 -6.61 0.87 10.15
CA LEU A 48 -5.86 1.99 10.70
C LEU A 48 -6.58 3.31 10.46
N ILE A 49 -6.58 4.17 11.46
CA ILE A 49 -7.04 5.55 11.36
C ILE A 49 -5.90 6.48 11.77
N ILE A 50 -5.63 7.51 10.97
CA ILE A 50 -4.64 8.54 11.23
C ILE A 50 -5.37 9.88 11.28
N VAL A 51 -5.44 10.48 12.45
CA VAL A 51 -6.13 11.75 12.72
C VAL A 51 -5.20 12.80 13.28
N THR A 52 -5.59 14.07 13.20
CA THR A 52 -4.84 15.17 13.78
C THR A 52 -5.43 15.59 15.13
N ALA A 53 -4.56 15.92 16.08
CA ALA A 53 -4.98 16.46 17.37
C ALA A 53 -5.57 17.86 17.22
N ASP A 54 -5.16 18.57 16.19
CA ASP A 54 -5.49 19.98 15.92
C ASP A 54 -6.81 20.15 15.13
N ALA A 55 -7.49 19.05 14.79
CA ALA A 55 -8.75 19.11 14.04
C ALA A 55 -9.83 19.86 14.83
N GLN A 56 -10.54 20.76 14.15
CA GLN A 56 -11.70 21.43 14.72
C GLN A 56 -12.87 20.45 14.87
N GLY A 57 -13.79 20.73 15.80
CA GLY A 57 -14.98 19.89 16.02
C GLY A 57 -14.73 18.81 17.06
N LEU A 58 -14.92 17.53 16.69
CA LEU A 58 -14.73 16.40 17.60
C LEU A 58 -13.28 16.28 18.04
N GLY A 59 -12.97 16.68 19.24
CA GLY A 59 -11.63 16.55 19.80
C GLY A 59 -11.16 15.10 19.83
N VAL A 60 -9.86 14.90 19.66
CA VAL A 60 -9.25 13.57 19.52
C VAL A 60 -9.53 12.64 20.71
N ASN A 61 -9.66 13.19 21.92
CA ASN A 61 -10.00 12.39 23.12
C ASN A 61 -11.41 11.81 23.03
N SER A 62 -12.39 12.62 22.60
CA SER A 62 -13.78 12.18 22.40
C SER A 62 -13.87 11.18 21.26
N PHE A 63 -13.13 11.39 20.17
CA PHE A 63 -13.00 10.48 19.06
C PHE A 63 -12.47 9.10 19.52
N CYS A 64 -11.34 9.07 20.19
CA CYS A 64 -10.74 7.82 20.69
C CYS A 64 -11.65 7.13 21.71
N LYS A 65 -12.28 7.91 22.63
CA LYS A 65 -13.22 7.35 23.61
C LYS A 65 -14.40 6.68 22.91
N THR A 66 -14.97 7.31 21.87
CA THR A 66 -16.08 6.75 21.09
C THR A 66 -15.69 5.45 20.43
N ILE A 67 -14.53 5.40 19.78
CA ILE A 67 -14.02 4.17 19.13
C ILE A 67 -13.83 3.06 20.18
N ARG A 68 -13.15 3.35 21.29
CA ARG A 68 -12.81 2.32 22.29
C ARG A 68 -14.00 1.85 23.12
N SER A 69 -15.08 2.62 23.18
CA SER A 69 -16.31 2.27 23.92
C SER A 69 -17.26 1.35 23.13
N ARG A 70 -17.11 1.24 21.82
CA ARG A 70 -17.97 0.44 20.95
C ARG A 70 -17.26 -0.83 20.51
N GLU A 71 -17.87 -1.98 20.73
CA GLU A 71 -17.27 -3.27 20.44
C GLU A 71 -16.93 -3.44 18.95
N GLU A 72 -17.82 -2.99 18.08
CA GLU A 72 -17.68 -3.08 16.64
C GLU A 72 -16.60 -2.16 16.03
N LEU A 73 -16.12 -1.15 16.79
CA LEU A 73 -15.15 -0.16 16.30
C LEU A 73 -13.77 -0.28 16.95
N ARG A 74 -13.65 -0.91 18.11
CA ARG A 74 -12.45 -0.83 18.96
C ARG A 74 -11.20 -1.51 18.40
N GLU A 75 -11.33 -2.45 17.46
CA GLU A 75 -10.23 -3.26 16.93
C GLU A 75 -9.31 -2.50 15.97
N VAL A 76 -9.63 -1.24 15.66
CA VAL A 76 -8.82 -0.40 14.78
C VAL A 76 -7.58 0.14 15.49
N SER A 77 -6.46 0.20 14.77
CA SER A 77 -5.30 0.97 15.21
C SER A 77 -5.51 2.46 14.97
N VAL A 78 -5.15 3.30 15.94
CA VAL A 78 -5.28 4.77 15.84
C VAL A 78 -3.92 5.43 16.03
N ILE A 79 -3.53 6.28 15.09
CA ILE A 79 -2.40 7.21 15.21
C ILE A 79 -2.94 8.62 15.34
N VAL A 80 -2.50 9.35 16.34
CA VAL A 80 -2.79 10.77 16.51
C VAL A 80 -1.55 11.58 16.15
N VAL A 81 -1.70 12.56 15.28
CA VAL A 81 -0.62 13.47 14.86
C VAL A 81 -0.90 14.85 15.44
N ASN A 82 0.00 15.34 16.29
CA ASN A 82 -0.02 16.67 16.86
C ASN A 82 0.81 17.60 15.98
N ILE A 83 0.18 18.28 15.02
CA ILE A 83 0.91 19.06 14.00
C ILE A 83 1.44 20.36 14.61
N SER A 84 0.60 21.09 15.35
CA SER A 84 0.95 22.38 15.94
C SER A 84 1.85 22.28 17.17
N GLY A 85 1.86 21.12 17.82
CA GLY A 85 2.51 20.93 19.12
C GLY A 85 1.76 21.58 20.28
N GLN A 86 0.61 22.19 20.02
CA GLN A 86 -0.19 22.87 21.06
C GLN A 86 -1.05 21.91 21.89
N ALA A 87 -1.34 20.72 21.35
CA ALA A 87 -2.06 19.71 22.11
C ALA A 87 -1.17 19.23 23.25
N ASP A 88 -1.63 19.40 24.49
CA ASP A 88 -0.91 18.98 25.68
C ASP A 88 -0.65 17.46 25.65
N ALA A 89 0.59 17.08 25.83
CA ALA A 89 1.01 15.67 25.86
C ALA A 89 0.25 14.89 26.96
N ALA A 90 -0.09 15.54 28.09
CA ALA A 90 -0.89 14.94 29.15
C ALA A 90 -2.34 14.70 28.68
N GLY A 91 -2.93 15.63 27.92
CA GLY A 91 -4.25 15.47 27.31
C GLY A 91 -4.31 14.34 26.30
N LEU A 92 -3.25 14.17 25.49
CA LEU A 92 -3.18 13.12 24.48
C LEU A 92 -2.90 11.73 25.07
N SER A 93 -2.26 11.63 26.23
CA SER A 93 -2.01 10.34 26.90
C SER A 93 -3.31 9.61 27.29
N GLY A 94 -4.40 10.36 27.52
CA GLY A 94 -5.74 9.82 27.84
C GLY A 94 -6.51 9.26 26.65
N CYS A 95 -6.10 9.54 25.42
CA CYS A 95 -6.88 9.18 24.22
C CYS A 95 -6.84 7.68 23.85
N LYS A 96 -6.00 6.86 24.49
CA LYS A 96 -5.83 5.43 24.18
C LYS A 96 -5.55 5.15 22.69
N ALA A 97 -4.84 6.07 22.03
CA ALA A 97 -4.30 5.85 20.69
C ALA A 97 -3.16 4.82 20.74
N ASN A 98 -2.96 4.10 19.65
CA ASN A 98 -1.84 3.15 19.53
C ASN A 98 -0.50 3.87 19.34
N ALA A 99 -0.53 5.09 18.83
CA ALA A 99 0.63 5.96 18.75
C ALA A 99 0.23 7.43 18.73
N VAL A 100 1.12 8.28 19.27
CA VAL A 100 1.05 9.74 19.16
C VAL A 100 2.36 10.22 18.51
N ILE A 101 2.24 11.06 17.50
CA ILE A 101 3.38 11.69 16.81
C ILE A 101 3.37 13.17 17.12
N ASN A 102 4.39 13.62 17.84
CA ASN A 102 4.60 15.02 18.20
C ASN A 102 5.59 15.71 17.24
N PRO A 103 5.58 17.04 17.20
CA PRO A 103 6.54 17.80 16.39
C PRO A 103 8.01 17.49 16.77
N PRO A 104 8.92 17.58 15.81
CA PRO A 104 8.68 17.81 14.38
C PRO A 104 8.03 16.61 13.71
N VAL A 105 6.89 16.84 13.02
CA VAL A 105 6.16 15.78 12.29
C VAL A 105 6.95 15.41 11.05
N SER A 106 7.33 14.14 10.97
CA SER A 106 8.02 13.56 9.83
C SER A 106 7.11 12.51 9.16
N ILE A 107 6.80 12.71 7.89
CA ILE A 107 5.98 11.77 7.12
C ILE A 107 6.62 10.39 7.04
N PRO A 108 7.92 10.21 6.79
CA PRO A 108 8.56 8.91 6.85
C PRO A 108 8.37 8.20 8.20
N ARG A 109 8.49 8.91 9.32
CA ARG A 109 8.25 8.35 10.66
C ARG A 109 6.78 7.96 10.89
N LEU A 110 5.84 8.77 10.39
CA LEU A 110 4.41 8.45 10.41
C LEU A 110 4.14 7.16 9.63
N LEU A 111 4.68 7.05 8.43
CA LEU A 111 4.51 5.88 7.56
C LEU A 111 5.16 4.63 8.16
N GLU A 112 6.32 4.75 8.76
CA GLU A 112 6.96 3.64 9.48
C GLU A 112 6.07 3.13 10.63
N LYS A 113 5.49 4.05 11.42
CA LYS A 113 4.60 3.69 12.52
C LYS A 113 3.31 3.05 12.04
N ALA A 114 2.73 3.58 10.98
CA ALA A 114 1.55 3.01 10.32
C ALA A 114 1.82 1.59 9.80
N HIS A 115 2.98 1.40 9.16
CA HIS A 115 3.42 0.09 8.68
C HIS A 115 3.54 -0.95 9.82
N GLN A 116 4.11 -0.56 10.95
CA GLN A 116 4.21 -1.42 12.14
C GLN A 116 2.84 -1.83 12.67
N LEU A 117 1.92 -0.86 12.83
CA LEU A 117 0.59 -1.10 13.39
C LEU A 117 -0.32 -1.94 12.48
N LEU A 118 -0.13 -1.87 11.17
CA LEU A 118 -0.85 -2.69 10.21
C LEU A 118 -0.34 -4.14 10.14
N HIS A 119 0.77 -4.44 10.81
CA HIS A 119 1.44 -5.75 10.77
C HIS A 119 1.66 -6.27 9.34
N ILE A 120 2.02 -5.37 8.42
CA ILE A 120 2.30 -5.72 7.04
C ILE A 120 3.79 -6.01 6.86
N SER A 121 4.11 -7.01 6.04
CA SER A 121 5.51 -7.33 5.73
C SER A 121 6.19 -6.17 5.03
N LYS A 122 7.41 -5.82 5.45
CA LYS A 122 8.25 -4.90 4.70
C LYS A 122 8.50 -5.50 3.31
N ARG A 123 8.36 -4.69 2.28
CA ARG A 123 8.76 -5.06 0.92
C ARG A 123 10.11 -4.42 0.65
N GLU A 124 11.00 -5.17 0.05
CA GLU A 124 12.31 -4.65 -0.37
C GLU A 124 12.19 -3.64 -1.51
N ALA A 125 11.12 -3.73 -2.31
CA ALA A 125 10.86 -2.83 -3.42
C ALA A 125 9.39 -2.40 -3.48
N TYR A 126 9.17 -1.16 -3.88
CA TYR A 126 7.84 -0.62 -4.13
C TYR A 126 7.25 -1.17 -5.43
N ARG A 127 5.93 -1.22 -5.50
CA ARG A 127 5.19 -1.68 -6.67
C ARG A 127 4.31 -0.56 -7.20
N ALA A 128 4.49 -0.23 -8.47
CA ALA A 128 3.58 0.67 -9.18
C ALA A 128 2.53 -0.13 -9.96
N PRO A 129 1.29 0.36 -10.07
CA PRO A 129 0.32 -0.18 -11.01
C PRO A 129 0.82 0.13 -12.44
N VAL A 130 1.30 -0.89 -13.11
CA VAL A 130 1.85 -0.80 -14.47
C VAL A 130 1.30 -1.97 -15.27
N SER A 131 0.57 -1.65 -16.34
CA SER A 131 0.09 -2.65 -17.29
C SER A 131 1.04 -2.70 -18.48
N VAL A 132 1.88 -3.72 -18.53
CA VAL A 132 2.72 -4.01 -19.69
C VAL A 132 2.43 -5.41 -20.21
N ARG A 133 2.56 -5.57 -21.54
CA ARG A 133 2.43 -6.87 -22.17
C ARG A 133 3.69 -7.68 -21.91
N ILE A 134 3.53 -8.87 -21.37
CA ILE A 134 4.61 -9.78 -21.01
C ILE A 134 4.57 -10.98 -21.93
N GLN A 135 5.72 -11.31 -22.52
CA GLN A 135 5.97 -12.60 -23.14
C GLN A 135 6.56 -13.50 -22.04
N GLY A 136 5.77 -14.47 -21.60
CA GLY A 136 6.20 -15.43 -20.60
C GLY A 136 6.51 -16.78 -21.24
N GLU A 137 7.34 -17.56 -20.56
CA GLU A 137 7.60 -18.96 -20.91
C GLU A 137 7.65 -19.81 -19.65
N VAL A 138 6.95 -20.94 -19.67
CA VAL A 138 6.97 -21.93 -18.59
C VAL A 138 7.13 -23.31 -19.20
N ARG A 139 8.16 -24.08 -18.76
CA ARG A 139 8.45 -25.42 -19.28
C ARG A 139 8.50 -25.45 -20.81
N GLU A 140 9.22 -24.51 -21.42
CA GLU A 140 9.39 -24.34 -22.88
C GLU A 140 8.08 -24.05 -23.64
N ARG A 141 7.03 -23.62 -22.93
CA ARG A 141 5.74 -23.25 -23.53
C ARG A 141 5.51 -21.74 -23.37
N PRO A 142 5.48 -21.00 -24.48
CA PRO A 142 5.24 -19.57 -24.42
C PRO A 142 3.79 -19.24 -24.04
N PHE A 143 3.59 -18.10 -23.39
CA PHE A 143 2.31 -17.50 -23.11
C PHE A 143 2.40 -15.98 -23.15
N LEU A 144 1.24 -15.33 -23.28
CA LEU A 144 1.13 -13.88 -23.23
C LEU A 144 0.28 -13.50 -22.01
N CYS A 145 0.69 -12.45 -21.31
CA CYS A 145 -0.08 -11.92 -20.20
C CYS A 145 0.13 -10.40 -20.08
N HIS A 146 -0.57 -9.79 -19.13
CA HIS A 146 -0.39 -8.38 -18.78
C HIS A 146 -0.09 -8.25 -17.30
N SER A 147 0.86 -7.38 -16.97
CA SER A 147 1.09 -7.03 -15.56
C SER A 147 -0.03 -6.14 -15.05
N GLU A 148 -0.35 -6.27 -13.77
CA GLU A 148 -1.17 -5.32 -13.03
C GLU A 148 -0.31 -4.38 -12.19
N ASN A 149 0.79 -4.88 -11.67
CA ASN A 149 1.79 -4.07 -11.00
C ASN A 149 3.19 -4.67 -11.16
N LEU A 150 4.17 -3.80 -11.06
CA LEU A 150 5.58 -4.12 -11.26
C LEU A 150 6.42 -3.49 -10.15
N SER A 151 7.49 -4.17 -9.76
CA SER A 151 8.56 -3.67 -8.89
C SER A 151 9.90 -4.24 -9.33
N SER A 152 11.01 -3.73 -8.80
CA SER A 152 12.35 -4.26 -9.07
C SER A 152 12.57 -5.69 -8.53
N SER A 153 11.68 -6.19 -7.65
CA SER A 153 11.77 -7.55 -7.09
C SER A 153 10.74 -8.54 -7.66
N GLY A 154 9.80 -8.09 -8.51
CA GLY A 154 8.77 -8.97 -9.06
C GLY A 154 7.54 -8.24 -9.57
N MET A 155 6.52 -9.00 -9.97
CA MET A 155 5.31 -8.48 -10.58
C MET A 155 4.07 -9.26 -10.16
N LEU A 156 2.90 -8.63 -10.35
CA LEU A 156 1.60 -9.27 -10.39
C LEU A 156 1.11 -9.23 -11.83
N PHE A 157 0.67 -10.36 -12.36
CA PHE A 157 0.16 -10.45 -13.72
C PHE A 157 -1.06 -11.37 -13.81
N GLU A 158 -1.81 -11.23 -14.88
CA GLU A 158 -2.99 -12.04 -15.16
C GLU A 158 -2.80 -12.84 -16.44
N THR A 159 -3.17 -14.13 -16.40
CA THR A 159 -3.12 -15.04 -17.55
C THR A 159 -4.18 -16.14 -17.43
N ASP A 160 -4.57 -16.69 -18.57
CA ASP A 160 -5.41 -17.90 -18.70
C ASP A 160 -4.61 -19.20 -18.45
N ARG A 161 -3.27 -19.12 -18.43
CA ARG A 161 -2.41 -20.26 -18.12
C ARG A 161 -2.54 -20.66 -16.66
N LYS A 162 -2.69 -21.97 -16.44
CA LYS A 162 -2.66 -22.54 -15.10
C LYS A 162 -1.24 -22.72 -14.65
N LEU A 163 -0.78 -21.86 -13.73
CA LEU A 163 0.51 -21.92 -13.09
C LEU A 163 0.34 -22.34 -11.62
N SER A 164 1.38 -22.86 -11.03
CA SER A 164 1.43 -23.28 -9.63
C SER A 164 2.51 -22.53 -8.87
N GLY A 165 2.37 -22.43 -7.55
CA GLY A 165 3.45 -21.93 -6.71
C GLY A 165 4.71 -22.77 -6.89
N GLY A 166 5.86 -22.11 -7.05
CA GLY A 166 7.15 -22.74 -7.36
C GLY A 166 7.44 -22.93 -8.85
N ASP A 167 6.47 -22.68 -9.76
CA ASP A 167 6.77 -22.72 -11.20
C ASP A 167 7.78 -21.60 -11.54
N ALA A 168 8.86 -22.00 -12.21
CA ALA A 168 9.85 -21.08 -12.80
C ALA A 168 9.33 -20.59 -14.16
N ILE A 169 9.39 -19.29 -14.38
CA ILE A 169 8.98 -18.64 -15.62
C ILE A 169 10.08 -17.69 -16.09
N PHE A 170 10.30 -17.65 -17.40
CA PHE A 170 11.05 -16.57 -18.04
C PHE A 170 10.07 -15.50 -18.49
N CYS A 171 10.41 -14.22 -18.29
CA CYS A 171 9.60 -13.08 -18.67
C CYS A 171 10.39 -12.09 -19.50
N SER A 172 9.77 -11.58 -20.58
CA SER A 172 10.28 -10.48 -21.36
C SER A 172 9.19 -9.45 -21.61
N PHE A 173 9.47 -8.18 -21.36
CA PHE A 173 8.52 -7.08 -21.56
C PHE A 173 9.23 -5.76 -21.85
N LEU A 174 8.47 -4.81 -22.38
CA LEU A 174 8.92 -3.42 -22.57
C LEU A 174 8.27 -2.53 -21.51
N LEU A 175 9.08 -1.74 -20.83
CA LEU A 175 8.57 -0.61 -20.05
C LEU A 175 7.96 0.44 -20.99
N PRO A 176 7.08 1.33 -20.51
CA PRO A 176 6.50 2.38 -21.35
C PRO A 176 7.51 3.36 -21.96
N ASP A 177 8.71 3.46 -21.40
CA ASP A 177 9.85 4.21 -21.96
C ASP A 177 10.62 3.42 -23.03
N THR A 178 10.09 2.28 -23.46
CA THR A 178 10.66 1.33 -24.45
C THR A 178 11.87 0.53 -23.97
N THR A 179 12.27 0.66 -22.71
CA THR A 179 13.36 -0.19 -22.16
C THR A 179 12.90 -1.64 -22.08
N ARG A 180 13.68 -2.54 -22.66
CA ARG A 180 13.40 -3.97 -22.64
C ARG A 180 13.93 -4.61 -21.36
N VAL A 181 13.08 -5.38 -20.71
CA VAL A 181 13.40 -6.11 -19.47
C VAL A 181 13.28 -7.61 -19.72
N HIS A 182 14.28 -8.35 -19.24
CA HIS A 182 14.29 -9.81 -19.19
C HIS A 182 14.52 -10.23 -17.74
N ALA A 183 13.78 -11.25 -17.30
CA ALA A 183 13.94 -11.78 -15.94
C ALA A 183 13.52 -13.24 -15.87
N ASP A 184 14.24 -14.03 -15.08
CA ASP A 184 13.76 -15.30 -14.56
C ASP A 184 12.98 -15.03 -13.27
N ALA A 185 11.83 -15.66 -13.13
CA ALA A 185 10.97 -15.46 -11.98
C ALA A 185 10.33 -16.76 -11.50
N GLU A 186 9.89 -16.77 -10.27
CA GLU A 186 9.18 -17.87 -9.63
C GLU A 186 7.79 -17.42 -9.22
N ILE A 187 6.78 -18.24 -9.46
CA ILE A 187 5.43 -18.01 -8.97
C ILE A 187 5.40 -18.23 -7.47
N VAL A 188 5.19 -17.16 -6.70
CA VAL A 188 5.15 -17.20 -5.24
C VAL A 188 3.75 -17.08 -4.67
N ARG A 189 2.76 -16.72 -5.50
CA ARG A 189 1.38 -16.59 -5.07
C ARG A 189 0.41 -16.77 -6.23
N VAL A 190 -0.65 -17.53 -5.98
CA VAL A 190 -1.84 -17.64 -6.84
C VAL A 190 -2.97 -16.87 -6.16
N VAL A 191 -3.62 -15.96 -6.89
CA VAL A 191 -4.76 -15.17 -6.39
C VAL A 191 -6.00 -15.59 -7.17
N GLU A 192 -6.90 -16.27 -6.49
CA GLU A 192 -8.19 -16.60 -7.07
C GLU A 192 -9.11 -15.38 -6.96
N ARG A 193 -9.52 -14.85 -8.11
CA ARG A 193 -10.57 -13.85 -8.22
C ARG A 193 -11.63 -14.37 -9.18
N PRO A 194 -12.92 -14.10 -8.93
CA PRO A 194 -13.94 -14.31 -9.95
C PRO A 194 -13.57 -13.50 -11.19
N SER A 195 -13.34 -14.16 -12.31
CA SER A 195 -13.07 -13.55 -13.60
C SER A 195 -14.06 -14.09 -14.62
N GLU A 196 -14.58 -13.21 -15.47
CA GLU A 196 -15.47 -13.60 -16.57
C GLU A 196 -14.72 -14.37 -17.68
N PHE A 197 -13.37 -14.35 -17.65
CA PHE A 197 -12.51 -14.88 -18.74
C PHE A 197 -11.67 -16.10 -18.35
N ASP A 198 -12.00 -16.81 -17.25
CA ASP A 198 -11.21 -17.95 -16.71
C ASP A 198 -9.70 -17.60 -16.49
N THR A 199 -9.41 -16.32 -16.25
CA THR A 199 -8.06 -15.83 -15.96
C THR A 199 -7.78 -15.89 -14.47
N ARG A 200 -6.51 -16.03 -14.11
CA ARG A 200 -6.02 -16.00 -12.72
C ARG A 200 -4.88 -15.00 -12.59
N GLN A 201 -4.77 -14.44 -11.41
CA GLN A 201 -3.67 -13.56 -11.07
C GLN A 201 -2.56 -14.33 -10.36
N TYR A 202 -1.33 -14.02 -10.76
CA TYR A 202 -0.14 -14.66 -10.23
C TYR A 202 0.86 -13.61 -9.76
N GLY A 203 1.33 -13.77 -8.51
CA GLY A 203 2.47 -13.01 -8.02
C GLY A 203 3.76 -13.76 -8.34
N ALA A 204 4.65 -13.12 -9.09
CA ALA A 204 5.97 -13.63 -9.40
C ALA A 204 7.07 -12.82 -8.73
N ARG A 205 8.09 -13.50 -8.23
CA ARG A 205 9.32 -12.92 -7.68
C ARG A 205 10.44 -13.12 -8.69
N PHE A 206 11.19 -12.09 -9.01
CA PHE A 206 12.37 -12.20 -9.85
C PHE A 206 13.47 -12.96 -9.12
N LEU A 207 13.95 -14.02 -9.73
CA LEU A 207 15.09 -14.82 -9.26
C LEU A 207 16.39 -14.27 -9.83
N SER A 208 16.38 -13.95 -11.13
CA SER A 208 17.49 -13.36 -11.84
C SER A 208 16.99 -12.23 -12.74
N ILE A 209 17.59 -11.07 -12.63
CA ILE A 209 17.34 -9.88 -13.44
C ILE A 209 18.65 -9.09 -13.51
N GLU A 210 19.01 -8.62 -14.69
CA GLU A 210 20.18 -7.76 -14.86
C GLU A 210 20.04 -6.46 -14.08
N ASP A 211 21.13 -5.95 -13.51
CA ASP A 211 21.13 -4.71 -12.72
C ASP A 211 20.65 -3.50 -13.53
N SER A 212 20.96 -3.47 -14.82
CA SER A 212 20.46 -2.48 -15.79
C SER A 212 18.93 -2.49 -15.88
N CYS A 213 18.33 -3.67 -15.99
CA CYS A 213 16.88 -3.88 -16.04
C CYS A 213 16.23 -3.53 -14.71
N ARG A 214 16.86 -3.91 -13.60
CA ARG A 214 16.41 -3.57 -12.25
C ARG A 214 16.38 -2.06 -12.05
N SER A 215 17.46 -1.37 -12.38
CA SER A 215 17.57 0.10 -12.27
C SER A 215 16.58 0.81 -13.19
N ALA A 216 16.32 0.29 -14.39
CA ALA A 216 15.31 0.85 -15.29
C ALA A 216 13.89 0.77 -14.69
N ILE A 217 13.54 -0.37 -14.09
CA ILE A 217 12.25 -0.53 -13.39
C ILE A 217 12.14 0.48 -12.22
N GLU A 218 13.17 0.61 -11.40
CA GLU A 218 13.20 1.54 -10.26
C GLU A 218 13.05 2.99 -10.71
N THR A 219 13.82 3.40 -11.72
CA THR A 219 13.74 4.75 -12.31
C THR A 219 12.34 5.03 -12.87
N TYR A 220 11.77 4.08 -13.59
CA TYR A 220 10.42 4.21 -14.14
C TYR A 220 9.36 4.37 -13.04
N ILE A 221 9.45 3.56 -11.98
CA ILE A 221 8.54 3.61 -10.84
C ILE A 221 8.68 4.95 -10.10
N ALA A 222 9.90 5.39 -9.80
CA ALA A 222 10.17 6.66 -9.13
C ALA A 222 9.63 7.86 -9.92
N GLY A 223 9.79 7.86 -11.24
CA GLY A 223 9.28 8.92 -12.12
C GLY A 223 7.75 9.07 -12.10
N ARG A 224 7.01 7.99 -11.85
CA ARG A 224 5.53 8.06 -11.74
C ARG A 224 5.04 8.74 -10.48
N PHE A 225 5.78 8.63 -9.39
CA PHE A 225 5.42 9.29 -8.12
C PHE A 225 5.71 10.79 -8.12
N GLN A 226 6.56 11.29 -9.04
CA GLN A 226 6.83 12.72 -9.19
C GLN A 226 5.78 13.44 -10.05
N GLN A 227 4.95 12.71 -10.80
CA GLN A 227 3.93 13.26 -11.70
C GLN A 227 2.50 13.18 -11.16
N SER A 228 2.30 12.62 -9.98
CA SER A 228 1.01 12.50 -9.28
C SER A 228 0.95 13.44 -8.09
#